data_4ffa0a0ca4685bc8201aed772e7e7643
#
_entry.id   4ffa0a0ca4685bc8201aed772e7e7643
#
_cell.length_a   1.000
_cell.length_b   1.000
_cell.length_c   1.000
_cell.angle_alpha   90.00
_cell.angle_beta   90.00
_cell.angle_gamma   90.00
#
_symmetry.space_group_name_H-M   'P 1'
#
loop_
_entity.id
_entity.type
_entity.pdbx_description
1 polymer ?
#
loop_
_entity_poly.entity_id
_entity_poly.type
_entity_poly.pdbx_seq_one_letter_code
_entity_poly.pdbx_strand_id
1 'polypeptide(L)' 'NPPIRAGKQTIFQIYEKSFLHLNENGEFYCVIQTKHGAKSTQKKLEEIFGNCETLEIDAGYRIFRSVKK' A
#
# COMPACT_ATOMS: atom_id res chain seq x y z
N ASN A 1 8.91 1.65 5.32
CA ASN A 1 8.31 0.32 5.38
C ASN A 1 7.40 0.20 6.60
N PRO A 2 6.17 -0.30 6.42
CA PRO A 2 5.29 -0.49 7.56
C PRO A 2 5.85 -1.50 8.56
N PRO A 3 5.64 -1.31 9.86
CA PRO A 3 6.11 -2.28 10.85
C PRO A 3 5.25 -3.55 10.79
N ILE A 4 5.84 -4.62 10.32
CA ILE A 4 5.14 -5.89 10.11
C ILE A 4 4.55 -6.44 11.41
N ARG A 5 5.22 -6.24 12.53
CA ARG A 5 4.79 -6.75 13.83
C ARG A 5 3.57 -6.05 14.40
N ALA A 6 3.19 -4.91 13.85
CA ALA A 6 2.09 -4.11 14.39
C ALA A 6 0.71 -4.62 13.97
N GLY A 7 0.65 -5.60 13.07
CA GLY A 7 -0.61 -6.15 12.60
C GLY A 7 -1.25 -5.35 11.49
N LYS A 8 -2.27 -5.93 10.85
CA LYS A 8 -2.88 -5.34 9.66
C LYS A 8 -3.54 -3.99 9.93
N GLN A 9 -4.23 -3.85 11.07
CA GLN A 9 -4.93 -2.60 11.35
C GLN A 9 -3.98 -1.42 11.46
N THR A 10 -2.84 -1.61 12.11
CA THR A 10 -1.85 -0.55 12.25
C THR A 10 -1.24 -0.19 10.90
N ILE A 11 -0.94 -1.19 10.08
CA ILE A 11 -0.42 -0.97 8.73
C ILE A 11 -1.43 -0.21 7.88
N PHE A 12 -2.70 -0.59 7.95
CA PHE A 12 -3.76 0.07 7.20
C PHE A 12 -3.96 1.51 7.65
N GLN A 13 -3.80 1.79 8.94
CA GLN A 13 -3.84 3.16 9.45
C GLN A 13 -2.69 4.00 8.87
N ILE A 14 -1.53 3.41 8.70
CA ILE A 14 -0.40 4.11 8.07
C ILE A 14 -0.74 4.46 6.63
N TYR A 15 -1.37 3.56 5.89
CA TYR A 15 -1.79 3.84 4.52
C TYR A 15 -2.82 4.98 4.47
N GLU A 16 -3.80 4.95 5.37
CA GLU A 16 -4.82 6.00 5.43
C GLU A 16 -4.20 7.36 5.75
N LYS A 17 -3.28 7.41 6.72
CA LYS A 17 -2.58 8.65 7.06
C LYS A 17 -1.74 9.14 5.90
N SER A 18 -1.06 8.24 5.21
CA SER A 18 -0.28 8.61 4.03
C SER A 18 -1.16 9.26 2.98
N PHE A 19 -2.35 8.71 2.74
CA PHE A 19 -3.32 9.29 1.81
C PHE A 19 -3.69 10.71 2.22
N LEU A 20 -3.99 10.92 3.51
CA LEU A 20 -4.40 12.24 4.00
C LEU A 20 -3.29 13.28 3.87
N HIS A 21 -2.03 12.87 3.97
CA HIS A 21 -0.90 13.79 3.90
C HIS A 21 -0.40 14.04 2.48
N LEU A 22 -0.86 13.25 1.50
CA LEU A 22 -0.46 13.47 0.12
C LEU A 22 -1.24 14.61 -0.49
N ASN A 23 -0.58 15.36 -1.36
CA ASN A 23 -1.25 16.35 -2.19
C ASN A 23 -2.01 15.66 -3.29
N GLU A 24 -2.96 16.37 -3.90
CA GLU A 24 -3.67 15.89 -5.07
C GLU A 24 -2.65 15.49 -6.15
N ASN A 25 -2.85 14.33 -6.78
CA ASN A 25 -1.94 13.72 -7.73
C ASN A 25 -0.64 13.20 -7.11
N GLY A 26 -0.52 13.21 -5.79
CA GLY A 26 0.60 12.61 -5.10
C GLY A 26 0.61 11.09 -5.27
N GLU A 27 1.78 10.50 -5.24
CA GLU A 27 1.95 9.07 -5.45
C GLU A 27 2.42 8.39 -4.17
N PHE A 28 1.86 7.22 -3.92
CA PHE A 28 2.25 6.38 -2.79
C PHE A 28 2.81 5.07 -3.33
N TYR A 29 4.02 4.73 -2.90
CA TYR A 29 4.69 3.50 -3.29
C TYR A 29 4.81 2.59 -2.08
N CYS A 30 4.56 1.31 -2.27
CA CYS A 30 4.64 0.32 -1.19
C CYS A 30 5.34 -0.93 -1.69
N VAL A 31 6.35 -1.38 -0.95
CA VAL A 31 7.01 -2.65 -1.18
C VAL A 31 6.57 -3.60 -0.08
N ILE A 32 5.98 -4.73 -0.42
CA ILE A 32 5.50 -5.68 0.57
C ILE A 32 5.87 -7.11 0.16
N GLN A 33 6.28 -7.89 1.14
CA GLN A 33 6.56 -9.30 0.90
C GLN A 33 5.25 -10.03 0.60
N THR A 34 5.27 -10.86 -0.41
CA THR A 34 4.06 -11.56 -0.87
C THR A 34 3.39 -12.35 0.25
N LYS A 35 4.18 -13.04 1.07
CA LYS A 35 3.66 -13.87 2.16
C LYS A 35 3.15 -13.05 3.36
N HIS A 36 3.38 -11.75 3.39
CA HIS A 36 2.93 -10.88 4.49
C HIS A 36 1.69 -10.06 4.12
N GLY A 37 0.86 -10.58 3.23
CA GLY A 37 -0.43 -9.96 2.97
C GLY A 37 -0.45 -8.99 1.80
N ALA A 38 0.30 -9.27 0.74
CA ALA A 38 0.31 -8.41 -0.44
C ALA A 38 -1.08 -8.21 -1.03
N LYS A 39 -1.89 -9.27 -1.08
CA LYS A 39 -3.26 -9.15 -1.62
C LYS A 39 -4.13 -8.26 -0.76
N SER A 40 -4.03 -8.36 0.56
CA SER A 40 -4.78 -7.50 1.49
C SER A 40 -4.34 -6.06 1.35
N THR A 41 -3.05 -5.83 1.21
CA THR A 41 -2.50 -4.49 1.00
C THR A 41 -3.02 -3.89 -0.30
N GLN A 42 -3.00 -4.64 -1.39
CA GLN A 42 -3.50 -4.18 -2.68
C GLN A 42 -4.96 -3.78 -2.57
N LYS A 43 -5.78 -4.62 -1.96
CA LYS A 43 -7.20 -4.34 -1.78
C LYS A 43 -7.42 -3.08 -0.95
N LYS A 44 -6.67 -2.94 0.14
CA LYS A 44 -6.81 -1.78 1.02
C LYS A 44 -6.39 -0.49 0.32
N LEU A 45 -5.32 -0.52 -0.45
CA LEU A 45 -4.88 0.65 -1.20
C LEU A 45 -5.91 1.04 -2.26
N GLU A 46 -6.55 0.06 -2.89
CA GLU A 46 -7.63 0.34 -3.84
C GLU A 46 -8.82 1.01 -3.13
N GLU A 47 -9.16 0.59 -1.92
CA GLU A 47 -10.23 1.22 -1.14
C GLU A 47 -9.89 2.65 -0.77
N ILE A 48 -8.66 2.90 -0.33
CA ILE A 48 -8.25 4.22 0.15
C ILE A 48 -8.06 5.20 -1.01
N PHE A 49 -7.33 4.78 -2.04
CA PHE A 49 -6.92 5.65 -3.14
C PHE A 49 -7.85 5.57 -4.34
N GLY A 50 -8.63 4.50 -4.45
CA GLY A 50 -9.44 4.24 -5.63
C GLY A 50 -8.65 3.59 -6.76
N ASN A 51 -7.38 3.33 -6.56
CA ASN A 51 -6.52 2.68 -7.56
C ASN A 51 -5.31 2.07 -6.87
N CYS A 52 -4.77 1.02 -7.49
CA CYS A 52 -3.53 0.40 -7.03
C CYS A 52 -2.91 -0.35 -8.19
N GLU A 53 -1.77 0.13 -8.65
CA GLU A 53 -1.04 -0.47 -9.76
C GLU A 53 0.05 -1.36 -9.21
N THR A 54 0.18 -2.57 -9.77
CA THR A 54 1.30 -3.46 -9.44
C THR A 54 2.41 -3.18 -10.43
N LEU A 55 3.49 -2.56 -9.95
CA LEU A 55 4.61 -2.20 -10.81
C LEU A 55 5.53 -3.38 -11.08
N GLU A 56 5.71 -4.23 -10.07
CA GLU A 56 6.62 -5.35 -10.19
C GLU A 56 6.18 -6.48 -9.25
N ILE A 57 6.31 -7.70 -9.72
CA ILE A 57 6.12 -8.90 -8.91
C ILE A 57 7.39 -9.71 -9.03
N ASP A 58 8.04 -9.97 -7.89
CA ASP A 58 9.18 -10.85 -7.83
C ASP A 58 8.87 -12.01 -6.89
N ALA A 59 9.74 -12.99 -6.87
CA ALA A 59 9.50 -14.23 -6.13
C ALA A 59 9.13 -14.01 -4.66
N GLY A 60 9.63 -12.97 -4.04
CA GLY A 60 9.41 -12.73 -2.62
C GLY A 60 8.64 -11.47 -2.29
N TYR A 61 8.36 -10.58 -3.25
CA TYR A 61 7.72 -9.31 -2.94
C TYR A 61 6.99 -8.72 -4.14
N ARG A 62 6.17 -7.70 -3.84
CA ARG A 62 5.46 -6.92 -4.85
C ARG A 62 5.64 -5.44 -4.56
N ILE A 63 5.64 -4.64 -5.62
CA ILE A 63 5.70 -3.18 -5.52
C ILE A 63 4.39 -2.61 -6.05
N PHE A 64 3.70 -1.84 -5.21
CA PHE A 64 2.44 -1.19 -5.56
C PHE A 64 2.61 0.31 -5.64
N ARG A 65 1.82 0.91 -6.52
CA ARG A 65 1.74 2.36 -6.68
C ARG A 65 0.28 2.78 -6.67
N SER A 66 -0.04 3.77 -5.86
CA SER A 66 -1.38 4.37 -5.83
C SER A 66 -1.24 5.88 -5.97
N VAL A 67 -2.21 6.50 -6.63
CA VAL A 67 -2.20 7.94 -6.87
C VAL A 67 -3.42 8.56 -6.21
N LYS A 68 -3.20 9.63 -5.46
CA LYS A 68 -4.30 10.40 -4.87
C LYS A 68 -4.89 11.34 -5.93
N LYS A 69 -6.09 11.04 -6.33
CA LYS A 69 -6.80 11.84 -7.34
C LYS A 69 -7.79 12.81 -6.73
#